data_5988c186d4d4ec70c3457ae7025d601f
#
_entry.id   5988c186d4d4ec70c3457ae7025d601f
#
_cell.length_a   1.000
_cell.length_b   1.000
_cell.length_c   1.000
_cell.angle_alpha   90.00
_cell.angle_beta   90.00
_cell.angle_gamma   90.00
#
_symmetry.space_group_name_H-M   'P 1'
#
loop_
_entity.id
_entity.type
_entity.pdbx_description
1 polymer ?
#
loop_
_entity_poly.entity_id
_entity_poly.type
_entity_poly.pdbx_seq_one_letter_code
_entity_poly.pdbx_strand_id
1 'polypeptide(L)'
;MAPETELMAGTLFEGATEPAFVMDPGERCIVAANDAGCALLGYTREELLGIPIARIHPSEAVELSALLERVLRDGRASTIALTCRTKNGTFLPTEIALHALELDGRTRILGLVHDRSEHRGPPAAGDG
;
A
#
# COMPACT_ATOMS: atom_id res chain seq x y z
N MET A 1 13.93 -0.06 22.80
CA MET A 1 12.65 0.58 22.67
C MET A 1 12.43 1.07 21.25
N ALA A 2 11.23 0.95 20.74
CA ALA A 2 10.96 1.30 19.37
C ALA A 2 9.66 2.09 19.26
N PRO A 3 9.63 3.32 19.80
CA PRO A 3 8.38 4.07 19.83
C PRO A 3 7.82 4.35 18.44
N GLU A 4 8.68 4.61 17.46
CA GLU A 4 8.18 4.83 16.12
C GLU A 4 7.53 3.59 15.54
N THR A 5 8.14 2.45 15.77
CA THR A 5 7.58 1.19 15.29
C THR A 5 6.22 0.94 15.91
N GLU A 6 6.12 1.17 17.22
CA GLU A 6 4.87 0.92 17.91
C GLU A 6 3.79 1.89 17.48
N LEU A 7 4.15 3.15 17.24
CA LEU A 7 3.17 4.12 16.77
C LEU A 7 2.69 3.81 15.38
N MET A 8 3.59 3.37 14.50
CA MET A 8 3.20 2.98 13.15
C MET A 8 2.25 1.80 13.15
N ALA A 9 2.56 0.78 13.96
CA ALA A 9 1.75 -0.42 14.01
C ALA A 9 0.52 -0.27 14.89
N GLY A 10 0.50 0.75 15.75
CA GLY A 10 -0.57 0.97 16.69
C GLY A 10 -1.47 2.12 16.30
N THR A 11 -1.54 3.12 17.16
CA THR A 11 -2.54 4.17 17.09
C THR A 11 -2.48 4.97 15.79
N LEU A 12 -1.28 5.46 15.41
CA LEU A 12 -1.18 6.32 14.25
C LEU A 12 -1.48 5.58 12.96
N PHE A 13 -0.92 4.39 12.82
CA PHE A 13 -1.10 3.59 11.62
C PHE A 13 -2.56 3.17 11.47
N GLU A 14 -3.12 2.60 12.54
CA GLU A 14 -4.48 2.07 12.48
C GLU A 14 -5.52 3.17 12.31
N GLY A 15 -5.30 4.31 12.95
CA GLY A 15 -6.26 5.39 12.92
C GLY A 15 -6.13 6.34 11.75
N ALA A 16 -5.12 6.15 10.89
CA ALA A 16 -4.94 7.01 9.75
C ALA A 16 -6.08 6.84 8.76
N THR A 17 -6.47 7.94 8.13
CA THR A 17 -7.53 7.89 7.12
C THR A 17 -7.01 7.51 5.75
N GLU A 18 -5.71 7.62 5.53
CA GLU A 18 -5.09 7.26 4.26
C GLU A 18 -4.77 5.77 4.26
N PRO A 19 -5.17 5.04 3.21
CA PRO A 19 -4.83 3.62 3.12
C PRO A 19 -3.33 3.39 3.19
N ALA A 20 -2.92 2.54 4.10
CA ALA A 20 -1.51 2.28 4.36
C ALA A 20 -1.28 0.80 4.58
N PHE A 21 -0.16 0.32 4.05
CA PHE A 21 0.22 -1.07 4.12
C PHE A 21 1.69 -1.16 4.44
N VAL A 22 2.08 -2.24 5.13
CA VAL A 22 3.49 -2.54 5.34
C VAL A 22 3.75 -3.89 4.69
N MET A 23 4.83 -3.99 3.94
CA MET A 23 5.18 -5.23 3.28
C MET A 23 6.60 -5.66 3.64
N ASP A 24 6.83 -6.95 3.54
CA ASP A 24 8.15 -7.55 3.66
C ASP A 24 8.77 -7.58 2.27
N PRO A 25 9.89 -6.88 2.06
CA PRO A 25 10.49 -6.83 0.71
C PRO A 25 11.07 -8.16 0.25
N GLY A 26 11.48 -9.03 1.19
CA GLY A 26 12.03 -10.33 0.83
C GLY A 26 10.95 -11.32 0.41
N GLU A 27 9.90 -11.42 1.22
CA GLU A 27 8.79 -12.33 0.94
C GLU A 27 7.78 -11.73 -0.03
N ARG A 28 7.79 -10.41 -0.19
CA ARG A 28 6.86 -9.68 -1.04
C ARG A 28 5.42 -9.96 -0.68
N CYS A 29 5.13 -9.88 0.61
CA CYS A 29 3.79 -10.06 1.12
C CYS A 29 3.44 -8.93 2.07
N ILE A 30 2.13 -8.74 2.31
CA ILE A 30 1.63 -7.73 3.23
C ILE A 30 1.83 -8.26 4.65
N VAL A 31 2.41 -7.45 5.53
CA VAL A 31 2.55 -7.81 6.93
C VAL A 31 1.72 -6.93 7.85
N ALA A 32 1.20 -5.80 7.36
CA ALA A 32 0.28 -4.96 8.12
C ALA A 32 -0.53 -4.11 7.17
N ALA A 33 -1.75 -3.79 7.58
CA ALA A 33 -2.64 -2.90 6.82
C ALA A 33 -3.52 -2.17 7.82
N ASN A 34 -3.75 -0.88 7.57
CA ASN A 34 -4.66 -0.15 8.45
C ASN A 34 -6.10 -0.32 7.97
N ASP A 35 -7.05 0.23 8.75
CA ASP A 35 -8.46 0.08 8.42
C ASP A 35 -8.79 0.67 7.05
N ALA A 36 -8.21 1.83 6.74
CA ALA A 36 -8.45 2.46 5.45
C ALA A 36 -7.93 1.60 4.31
N GLY A 37 -6.80 0.93 4.50
CA GLY A 37 -6.26 0.03 3.49
C GLY A 37 -7.14 -1.19 3.28
N CYS A 38 -7.65 -1.76 4.35
CA CYS A 38 -8.57 -2.89 4.24
C CYS A 38 -9.84 -2.47 3.50
N ALA A 39 -10.38 -1.31 3.83
CA ALA A 39 -11.58 -0.81 3.17
C ALA A 39 -11.35 -0.55 1.69
N LEU A 40 -10.20 0.01 1.35
CA LEU A 40 -9.89 0.31 -0.04
C LEU A 40 -9.89 -0.94 -0.91
N LEU A 41 -9.24 -1.99 -0.43
CA LEU A 41 -9.07 -3.20 -1.23
C LEU A 41 -10.19 -4.23 -1.03
N GLY A 42 -11.02 -4.03 -0.01
CA GLY A 42 -12.17 -4.90 0.21
C GLY A 42 -11.86 -6.18 0.95
N TYR A 43 -10.71 -6.27 1.57
CA TYR A 43 -10.31 -7.43 2.36
C TYR A 43 -10.43 -7.13 3.85
N THR A 44 -10.64 -8.19 4.64
CA THR A 44 -10.43 -8.05 6.08
C THR A 44 -8.93 -7.97 6.35
N ARG A 45 -8.57 -7.49 7.55
CA ARG A 45 -7.16 -7.46 7.93
C ARG A 45 -6.56 -8.86 7.89
N GLU A 46 -7.30 -9.85 8.38
CA GLU A 46 -6.80 -11.22 8.40
C GLU A 46 -6.55 -11.75 7.00
N GLU A 47 -7.39 -11.39 6.05
CA GLU A 47 -7.20 -11.83 4.68
C GLU A 47 -5.97 -11.18 4.05
N LEU A 48 -5.68 -9.93 4.43
CA LEU A 48 -4.55 -9.22 3.85
C LEU A 48 -3.21 -9.67 4.41
N LEU A 49 -3.17 -10.07 5.68
CA LEU A 49 -1.90 -10.48 6.28
C LEU A 49 -1.37 -11.71 5.59
N GLY A 50 -0.17 -11.59 5.02
CA GLY A 50 0.47 -12.69 4.30
C GLY A 50 0.09 -12.77 2.83
N ILE A 51 -0.78 -11.90 2.34
CA ILE A 51 -1.16 -11.96 0.93
C ILE A 51 0.02 -11.51 0.06
N PRO A 52 0.31 -12.24 -1.02
CA PRO A 52 1.38 -11.82 -1.92
C PRO A 52 1.04 -10.50 -2.60
N ILE A 53 2.03 -9.63 -2.72
CA ILE A 53 1.84 -8.36 -3.39
C ILE A 53 1.38 -8.57 -4.83
N ALA A 54 1.84 -9.65 -5.47
CA ALA A 54 1.46 -9.96 -6.85
C ALA A 54 -0.04 -10.16 -7.00
N ARG A 55 -0.75 -10.52 -5.93
CA ARG A 55 -2.21 -10.65 -6.01
C ARG A 55 -2.89 -9.31 -6.17
N ILE A 56 -2.28 -8.26 -5.60
CA ILE A 56 -2.82 -6.91 -5.70
C ILE A 56 -2.38 -6.25 -7.01
N HIS A 57 -1.24 -6.68 -7.56
CA HIS A 57 -0.70 -6.14 -8.81
C HIS A 57 -0.41 -7.27 -9.78
N PRO A 58 -1.43 -8.00 -10.24
CA PRO A 58 -1.20 -9.28 -10.94
C PRO A 58 -0.51 -9.15 -12.29
N SER A 59 -0.62 -8.01 -12.95
CA SER A 59 -0.04 -7.86 -14.28
C SER A 59 1.10 -6.86 -14.32
N GLU A 60 1.65 -6.54 -13.15
CA GLU A 60 2.61 -5.43 -13.05
C GLU A 60 3.90 -5.86 -12.39
N ALA A 61 4.31 -7.10 -12.60
CA ALA A 61 5.48 -7.64 -11.90
C ALA A 61 6.75 -6.86 -12.21
N VAL A 62 6.94 -6.45 -13.46
CA VAL A 62 8.15 -5.74 -13.87
C VAL A 62 8.17 -4.35 -13.22
N GLU A 63 7.05 -3.64 -13.32
CA GLU A 63 6.96 -2.30 -12.74
C GLU A 63 7.11 -2.34 -11.23
N LEU A 64 6.50 -3.33 -10.59
CA LEU A 64 6.58 -3.47 -9.15
C LEU A 64 8.01 -3.77 -8.72
N SER A 65 8.70 -4.68 -9.42
CA SER A 65 10.08 -5.00 -9.08
C SER A 65 10.98 -3.79 -9.20
N ALA A 66 10.81 -3.00 -10.27
CA ALA A 66 11.60 -1.80 -10.45
C ALA A 66 11.34 -0.79 -9.34
N LEU A 67 10.08 -0.65 -8.94
CA LEU A 67 9.73 0.28 -7.86
C LEU A 67 10.33 -0.17 -6.53
N LEU A 68 10.28 -1.47 -6.24
CA LEU A 68 10.85 -1.99 -5.01
C LEU A 68 12.36 -1.80 -4.97
N GLU A 69 13.04 -2.00 -6.11
CA GLU A 69 14.47 -1.75 -6.15
C GLU A 69 14.79 -0.30 -5.86
N ARG A 70 13.99 0.62 -6.40
CA ARG A 70 14.20 2.04 -6.17
C ARG A 70 14.01 2.40 -4.71
N VAL A 71 12.96 1.89 -4.07
CA VAL A 71 12.71 2.27 -2.68
C VAL A 71 13.78 1.69 -1.76
N LEU A 72 14.28 0.49 -2.06
CA LEU A 72 15.35 -0.09 -1.24
C LEU A 72 16.66 0.64 -1.43
N ARG A 73 16.93 1.15 -2.64
CA ARG A 73 18.15 1.90 -2.91
C ARG A 73 18.10 3.31 -2.37
N ASP A 74 16.97 4.00 -2.59
CA ASP A 74 16.88 5.44 -2.34
C ASP A 74 16.14 5.79 -1.05
N GLY A 75 15.53 4.81 -0.40
CA GLY A 75 14.77 5.02 0.82
C GLY A 75 13.32 5.35 0.59
N ARG A 76 12.97 5.83 -0.59
CA ARG A 76 11.59 6.13 -0.95
C ARG A 76 11.44 6.16 -2.45
N ALA A 77 10.22 5.96 -2.91
CA ALA A 77 9.89 6.02 -4.32
C ALA A 77 8.37 6.17 -4.45
N SER A 78 7.92 6.69 -5.57
CA SER A 78 6.48 6.81 -5.79
C SER A 78 6.18 6.59 -7.26
N THR A 79 4.92 6.25 -7.55
CA THR A 79 4.50 6.01 -8.92
C THR A 79 2.99 6.21 -9.03
N ILE A 80 2.55 6.57 -10.24
CA ILE A 80 1.14 6.55 -10.60
C ILE A 80 0.87 5.48 -11.65
N ALA A 81 1.85 4.61 -11.91
CA ALA A 81 1.77 3.65 -13.00
C ALA A 81 1.18 2.30 -12.58
N LEU A 82 0.87 2.13 -11.30
CA LEU A 82 0.34 0.86 -10.81
C LEU A 82 -1.14 0.98 -10.50
N THR A 83 -1.85 -0.13 -10.71
CA THR A 83 -3.23 -0.24 -10.28
C THR A 83 -3.30 -1.27 -9.17
N CYS A 84 -4.29 -1.15 -8.29
CA CYS A 84 -4.51 -2.14 -7.25
C CYS A 84 -5.76 -2.93 -7.58
N ARG A 85 -5.67 -4.24 -7.49
CA ARG A 85 -6.81 -5.11 -7.70
C ARG A 85 -7.48 -5.38 -6.36
N THR A 86 -8.77 -5.08 -6.28
CA THR A 86 -9.53 -5.32 -5.06
C THR A 86 -9.92 -6.80 -4.97
N LYS A 87 -10.45 -7.20 -3.82
CA LYS A 87 -10.84 -8.57 -3.60
C LYS A 87 -11.86 -9.06 -4.63
N ASN A 88 -12.77 -8.17 -5.04
CA ASN A 88 -13.81 -8.57 -5.99
C ASN A 88 -13.36 -8.41 -7.45
N GLY A 89 -12.09 -8.09 -7.68
CA GLY A 89 -11.54 -8.07 -9.03
C GLY A 89 -11.54 -6.71 -9.72
N THR A 90 -11.99 -5.67 -9.04
CA THR A 90 -11.96 -4.32 -9.59
C THR A 90 -10.53 -3.79 -9.58
N PHE A 91 -10.12 -3.13 -10.66
CA PHE A 91 -8.81 -2.49 -10.72
C PHE A 91 -8.96 -1.00 -10.46
N LEU A 92 -8.21 -0.51 -9.47
CA LEU A 92 -8.25 0.89 -9.08
C LEU A 92 -6.98 1.59 -9.56
N PRO A 93 -7.10 2.70 -10.29
CA PRO A 93 -5.91 3.50 -10.58
C PRO A 93 -5.43 4.16 -9.30
N THR A 94 -4.14 4.05 -9.01
CA THR A 94 -3.63 4.50 -7.72
C THR A 94 -2.38 5.34 -7.87
N GLU A 95 -2.14 6.15 -6.86
CA GLU A 95 -0.85 6.77 -6.62
C GLU A 95 -0.28 6.10 -5.39
N ILE A 96 0.94 5.59 -5.49
CA ILE A 96 1.55 4.81 -4.43
C ILE A 96 2.87 5.46 -4.06
N ALA A 97 3.03 5.75 -2.77
CA ALA A 97 4.28 6.25 -2.21
C ALA A 97 4.85 5.19 -1.28
N LEU A 98 6.09 4.81 -1.50
CA LEU A 98 6.77 3.79 -0.72
C LEU A 98 7.92 4.39 0.07
N HIS A 99 8.07 3.94 1.30
CA HIS A 99 9.16 4.35 2.20
C HIS A 99 9.77 3.12 2.83
N ALA A 100 11.09 3.04 2.78
CA ALA A 100 11.82 1.96 3.45
C ALA A 100 11.98 2.32 4.92
N LEU A 101 11.66 1.39 5.80
CA LEU A 101 11.71 1.58 7.25
C LEU A 101 12.45 0.42 7.89
N GLU A 102 13.10 0.70 9.02
CA GLU A 102 13.65 -0.37 9.86
C GLU A 102 12.71 -0.57 11.03
N LEU A 103 12.05 -1.71 11.07
CA LEU A 103 11.13 -2.05 12.15
C LEU A 103 11.63 -3.33 12.81
N ASP A 104 11.98 -3.24 14.08
CA ASP A 104 12.47 -4.41 14.85
C ASP A 104 13.67 -5.06 14.18
N GLY A 105 14.58 -4.24 13.64
CA GLY A 105 15.80 -4.75 13.02
C GLY A 105 15.61 -5.32 11.64
N ARG A 106 14.43 -5.18 11.06
CA ARG A 106 14.14 -5.68 9.72
C ARG A 106 13.74 -4.54 8.82
N THR A 107 14.15 -4.63 7.55
CA THR A 107 13.71 -3.67 6.57
C THR A 107 12.29 -4.00 6.17
N ARG A 108 11.42 -2.99 6.25
CA ARG A 108 10.04 -3.08 5.80
C ARG A 108 9.77 -1.94 4.86
N ILE A 109 8.72 -2.07 4.07
CA ILE A 109 8.31 -0.99 3.17
C ILE A 109 6.91 -0.57 3.55
N LEU A 110 6.77 0.71 3.88
CA LEU A 110 5.47 1.33 4.12
C LEU A 110 4.95 1.84 2.79
N GLY A 111 3.74 1.43 2.42
CA GLY A 111 3.10 1.91 1.22
C GLY A 111 1.86 2.73 1.57
N LEU A 112 1.82 3.96 1.06
CA LEU A 112 0.65 4.82 1.17
C LEU A 112 -0.02 4.82 -0.19
N VAL A 113 -1.31 4.51 -0.22
CA VAL A 113 -2.01 4.31 -1.48
C VAL A 113 -3.15 5.31 -1.59
N HIS A 114 -3.16 6.04 -2.68
CA HIS A 114 -4.19 7.02 -2.95
C HIS A 114 -5.00 6.58 -4.16
N ASP A 115 -6.31 6.45 -3.99
CA ASP A 115 -7.21 6.03 -5.06
C ASP A 115 -7.47 7.21 -5.98
N ARG A 116 -6.96 7.14 -7.19
CA ARG A 116 -7.08 8.24 -8.14
C ARG A 116 -8.43 8.25 -8.86
N SER A 117 -9.20 7.18 -8.75
CA SER A 117 -10.50 7.13 -9.42
C SER A 117 -11.48 8.15 -8.84
N GLU A 118 -11.30 8.54 -7.59
CA GLU A 118 -12.18 9.52 -6.96
C GLU A 118 -11.96 10.92 -7.52
N HIS A 119 -10.82 11.16 -8.13
CA HIS A 119 -10.51 12.50 -8.63
C HIS A 119 -11.28 12.86 -9.89
N ARG A 120 -11.98 11.91 -10.47
CA ARG A 120 -12.78 12.15 -11.67
C ARG A 120 -14.16 12.66 -11.34
N GLY A 121 -14.54 12.60 -10.16
CA GLY A 121 -15.89 12.90 -9.75
C GLY A 121 -16.38 14.18 -10.23
N PRO A 122 -16.74 14.28 -10.50
CA PRO A 122 -17.43 14.93 -10.80
C PRO A 122 -17.67 15.75 -11.02
N PRO A 123 -17.64 15.71 -11.12
CA PRO A 123 -17.81 16.32 -11.33
C PRO A 123 -18.42 16.79 -11.53
N ALA A 124 -18.39 16.56 -11.76
CA ALA A 124 -18.90 16.83 -11.96
C ALA A 124 -19.61 16.96 -11.93
N ALA A 125 -19.75 16.73 -11.85
CA ALA A 125 -20.35 16.72 -11.79
C ALA A 125 -20.71 16.99 -11.80
N GLY A 126 -20.61 16.98 -11.87
CA GLY A 126 -20.86 17.09 -11.88
C GLY A 126 -20.87 17.12 -12.20
N ASP A 127 -20.90 17.06 -12.53
CA ASP A 127 -20.72 16.96 -12.73
C ASP A 127 -20.79 16.68 -12.88
N GLY A 128 -20.87 16.51 -13.12
CA GLY A 128 -21.00 16.23 -13.15
C GLY A 128 -21.09 16.32 -13.11
#